data_c1245e4923638754a091e9f972935cd9
#
_entry.id   c1245e4923638754a091e9f972935cd9
#
_cell.length_a   1.000
_cell.length_b   1.000
_cell.length_c   1.000
_cell.angle_alpha   90.00
_cell.angle_beta   90.00
_cell.angle_gamma   90.00
#
_symmetry.space_group_name_H-M   'P 1'
#
loop_
_entity.id
_entity.type
_entity.pdbx_description
1 polymer ?
#
loop_
_entity_poly.entity_id
_entity_poly.type
_entity_poly.pdbx_seq_one_letter_code
_entity_poly.pdbx_strand_id
1 'polypeptide(L)'
;EAVGRGARVAVIASGGKLIKQAQRAGLPYIELPSGLQPRMGVIYSFRALTKLLIGAGVLQPNRLDEIAATSEFLRTETAGWLPSVETIHNAAKTIAHYAVGKTPVIYGGPLTAAAAYKWKISFNENAKNVAFWNEYSEFNHNEFIGWTSHPIEKPFAIFDLRSPLEDAQINKRFDLSDKLLSGKRPKARPIHLKGETLLEQLLWASILADFVTMYVALLNGVNPVPVVLIEKLKSQL
;
A
#
# COMPACT_ATOMS: atom_id res chain seq x y z
N GLU A 1 1.62 7.57 30.70
CA GLU A 1 1.13 8.95 30.55
C GLU A 1 -0.33 8.96 30.09
N ALA A 2 -0.71 8.40 28.92
CA ALA A 2 -2.08 8.44 28.38
C ALA A 2 -3.14 7.90 29.37
N VAL A 3 -2.87 6.74 29.99
CA VAL A 3 -3.75 6.16 31.04
C VAL A 3 -3.89 7.09 32.24
N GLY A 4 -2.78 7.69 32.68
CA GLY A 4 -2.78 8.64 33.80
C GLY A 4 -3.55 9.93 33.52
N ARG A 5 -3.80 10.25 32.26
CA ARG A 5 -4.64 11.37 31.82
C ARG A 5 -6.10 11.00 31.56
N GLY A 6 -6.50 9.77 31.89
CA GLY A 6 -7.87 9.28 31.69
C GLY A 6 -8.21 8.96 30.21
N ALA A 7 -7.21 8.85 29.31
CA ALA A 7 -7.46 8.48 27.93
C ALA A 7 -7.90 7.00 27.83
N ARG A 8 -8.78 6.71 26.89
CA ARG A 8 -9.11 5.32 26.49
C ARG A 8 -7.93 4.77 25.69
N VAL A 9 -7.30 3.72 26.20
CA VAL A 9 -6.11 3.12 25.61
C VAL A 9 -6.40 1.68 25.21
N ALA A 10 -5.96 1.29 24.02
CA ALA A 10 -5.94 -0.08 23.55
C ALA A 10 -4.59 -0.38 22.86
N VAL A 11 -4.19 -1.64 22.82
CA VAL A 11 -2.89 -2.06 22.30
C VAL A 11 -3.05 -3.05 21.14
N ILE A 12 -2.32 -2.81 20.05
CA ILE A 12 -2.13 -3.76 18.96
C ILE A 12 -0.62 -3.98 18.82
N ALA A 13 -0.15 -5.20 19.02
CA ALA A 13 1.26 -5.55 18.90
C ALA A 13 1.43 -7.06 18.69
N SER A 14 2.57 -7.50 18.21
CA SER A 14 2.93 -8.92 18.05
C SER A 14 3.59 -9.52 19.29
N GLY A 15 3.39 -8.93 20.47
CA GLY A 15 3.99 -9.37 21.73
C GLY A 15 4.78 -8.29 22.44
N GLY A 16 5.73 -8.69 23.29
CA GLY A 16 6.69 -7.81 23.94
C GLY A 16 6.14 -7.03 25.15
N LYS A 17 6.79 -5.91 25.49
CA LYS A 17 6.47 -5.13 26.69
C LYS A 17 5.06 -4.52 26.66
N LEU A 18 4.59 -4.09 25.49
CA LEU A 18 3.28 -3.45 25.34
C LEU A 18 2.14 -4.41 25.66
N ILE A 19 2.16 -5.65 25.15
CA ILE A 19 1.14 -6.65 25.49
C ILE A 19 1.16 -6.97 26.99
N LYS A 20 2.34 -7.18 27.58
CA LYS A 20 2.46 -7.45 29.01
C LYS A 20 1.93 -6.28 29.87
N GLN A 21 2.17 -5.04 29.46
CA GLN A 21 1.65 -3.86 30.16
C GLN A 21 0.12 -3.76 30.02
N ALA A 22 -0.42 -4.01 28.82
CA ALA A 22 -1.87 -4.02 28.61
C ALA A 22 -2.56 -5.07 29.49
N GLN A 23 -2.01 -6.29 29.55
CA GLN A 23 -2.51 -7.37 30.39
C GLN A 23 -2.51 -6.98 31.88
N ARG A 24 -1.39 -6.43 32.40
CA ARG A 24 -1.26 -6.00 33.80
C ARG A 24 -2.20 -4.86 34.15
N ALA A 25 -2.47 -3.97 33.20
CA ALA A 25 -3.32 -2.79 33.43
C ALA A 25 -4.81 -3.05 33.05
N GLY A 26 -5.18 -4.27 32.67
CA GLY A 26 -6.55 -4.60 32.25
C GLY A 26 -7.01 -3.84 31.01
N LEU A 27 -6.08 -3.41 30.12
CA LEU A 27 -6.41 -2.66 28.92
C LEU A 27 -6.80 -3.60 27.78
N PRO A 28 -7.73 -3.18 26.89
CA PRO A 28 -8.02 -3.92 25.67
C PRO A 28 -6.75 -4.10 24.82
N TYR A 29 -6.51 -5.30 24.34
CA TYR A 29 -5.40 -5.56 23.42
C TYR A 29 -5.74 -6.63 22.40
N ILE A 30 -5.03 -6.59 21.27
CA ILE A 30 -5.04 -7.66 20.25
C ILE A 30 -3.58 -7.99 19.93
N GLU A 31 -3.25 -9.26 20.10
CA GLU A 31 -1.95 -9.79 19.71
C GLU A 31 -1.97 -10.22 18.24
N LEU A 32 -1.05 -9.68 17.46
CA LEU A 32 -0.87 -10.00 16.06
C LEU A 32 0.04 -11.22 15.89
N PRO A 33 -0.04 -11.94 14.76
CA PRO A 33 0.92 -13.01 14.46
C PRO A 33 2.36 -12.50 14.52
N SER A 34 3.23 -13.26 15.18
CA SER A 34 4.68 -12.98 15.25
C SER A 34 5.38 -13.43 13.97
N GLY A 35 6.61 -12.91 13.74
CA GLY A 35 7.45 -13.33 12.61
C GLY A 35 7.13 -12.67 11.26
N LEU A 36 6.09 -11.84 11.19
CA LEU A 36 5.78 -11.06 10.01
C LEU A 36 6.49 -9.71 10.04
N GLN A 37 7.00 -9.30 8.88
CA GLN A 37 7.41 -7.91 8.72
C GLN A 37 6.18 -6.98 8.81
N PRO A 38 6.25 -5.82 9.50
CA PRO A 38 5.09 -4.95 9.72
C PRO A 38 4.32 -4.60 8.44
N ARG A 39 5.02 -4.35 7.35
CA ARG A 39 4.43 -4.06 6.04
C ARG A 39 3.60 -5.20 5.45
N MET A 40 3.91 -6.46 5.83
CA MET A 40 3.13 -7.64 5.43
C MET A 40 1.95 -7.90 6.38
N GLY A 41 1.95 -7.25 7.55
CA GLY A 41 0.92 -7.37 8.58
C GLY A 41 -0.20 -6.34 8.46
N VAL A 42 -0.29 -5.56 7.38
CA VAL A 42 -1.26 -4.45 7.24
C VAL A 42 -2.70 -4.92 7.41
N ILE A 43 -3.08 -6.04 6.78
CA ILE A 43 -4.46 -6.57 6.87
C ILE A 43 -4.77 -7.04 8.29
N TYR A 44 -3.82 -7.68 8.98
CA TYR A 44 -3.98 -8.06 10.40
C TYR A 44 -4.18 -6.84 11.28
N SER A 45 -3.36 -5.80 11.09
CA SER A 45 -3.44 -4.54 11.83
C SER A 45 -4.76 -3.82 11.55
N PHE A 46 -5.20 -3.78 10.30
CA PHE A 46 -6.47 -3.18 9.90
C PHE A 46 -7.66 -3.90 10.56
N ARG A 47 -7.70 -5.23 10.48
CA ARG A 47 -8.75 -6.03 11.15
C ARG A 47 -8.73 -5.87 12.66
N ALA A 48 -7.56 -5.84 13.28
CA ALA A 48 -7.40 -5.62 14.72
C ALA A 48 -7.89 -4.24 15.14
N LEU A 49 -7.53 -3.19 14.41
CA LEU A 49 -8.01 -1.83 14.65
C LEU A 49 -9.54 -1.75 14.52
N THR A 50 -10.10 -2.32 13.46
CA THR A 50 -11.56 -2.39 13.28
C THR A 50 -12.24 -3.05 14.47
N LYS A 51 -11.72 -4.18 14.97
CA LYS A 51 -12.26 -4.86 16.14
C LYS A 51 -12.22 -4.01 17.41
N LEU A 52 -11.12 -3.28 17.64
CA LEU A 52 -11.01 -2.37 18.77
C LEU A 52 -11.97 -1.19 18.67
N LEU A 53 -12.15 -0.62 17.49
CA LEU A 53 -13.09 0.48 17.24
C LEU A 53 -14.55 0.04 17.41
N ILE A 54 -14.89 -1.19 17.06
CA ILE A 54 -16.19 -1.79 17.36
C ILE A 54 -16.37 -1.93 18.88
N GLY A 55 -15.38 -2.48 19.58
CA GLY A 55 -15.41 -2.60 21.04
C GLY A 55 -15.47 -1.25 21.77
N ALA A 56 -14.99 -0.20 21.14
CA ALA A 56 -15.09 1.17 21.64
C ALA A 56 -16.42 1.88 21.28
N GLY A 57 -17.28 1.23 20.49
CA GLY A 57 -18.56 1.81 20.05
C GLY A 57 -18.42 2.84 18.91
N VAL A 58 -17.26 2.89 18.23
CA VAL A 58 -17.00 3.83 17.12
C VAL A 58 -17.50 3.28 15.79
N LEU A 59 -17.37 1.96 15.59
CA LEU A 59 -17.81 1.28 14.38
C LEU A 59 -18.91 0.27 14.67
N GLN A 60 -19.73 -0.01 13.66
CA GLN A 60 -20.76 -1.04 13.72
C GLN A 60 -20.14 -2.45 13.63
N PRO A 61 -20.72 -3.49 14.28
CA PRO A 61 -20.21 -4.85 14.30
C PRO A 61 -20.02 -5.48 12.91
N ASN A 62 -20.90 -5.18 11.94
CA ASN A 62 -20.87 -5.72 10.58
C ASN A 62 -19.59 -5.38 9.80
N ARG A 63 -18.78 -4.41 10.26
CA ARG A 63 -17.51 -4.06 9.59
C ARG A 63 -16.50 -5.22 9.57
N LEU A 64 -16.54 -6.12 10.54
CA LEU A 64 -15.70 -7.33 10.50
C LEU A 64 -16.20 -8.34 9.47
N ASP A 65 -17.49 -8.44 9.28
CA ASP A 65 -18.09 -9.32 8.27
C ASP A 65 -17.78 -8.81 6.86
N GLU A 66 -17.82 -7.49 6.65
CA GLU A 66 -17.39 -6.86 5.38
C GLU A 66 -15.93 -7.19 5.05
N ILE A 67 -15.02 -7.14 6.05
CA ILE A 67 -13.62 -7.54 5.84
C ILE A 67 -13.53 -9.03 5.51
N ALA A 68 -14.27 -9.88 6.21
CA ALA A 68 -14.26 -11.33 5.97
C ALA A 68 -14.79 -11.68 4.57
N ALA A 69 -15.81 -10.97 4.10
CA ALA A 69 -16.41 -11.18 2.76
C ALA A 69 -15.41 -10.93 1.61
N THR A 70 -14.39 -10.08 1.80
CA THR A 70 -13.37 -9.86 0.77
C THR A 70 -12.46 -11.08 0.51
N SER A 71 -12.46 -12.05 1.41
CA SER A 71 -11.44 -13.14 1.42
C SER A 71 -11.46 -13.99 0.17
N GLU A 72 -12.65 -14.36 -0.34
CA GLU A 72 -12.79 -15.24 -1.51
C GLU A 72 -12.35 -14.50 -2.79
N PHE A 73 -12.79 -13.26 -2.95
CA PHE A 73 -12.36 -12.40 -4.04
C PHE A 73 -10.83 -12.25 -4.06
N LEU A 74 -10.23 -11.91 -2.92
CA LEU A 74 -8.78 -11.72 -2.82
C LEU A 74 -8.01 -13.02 -3.07
N ARG A 75 -8.52 -14.17 -2.61
CA ARG A 75 -7.91 -15.47 -2.87
C ARG A 75 -7.89 -15.79 -4.36
N THR A 76 -8.99 -15.54 -5.05
CA THR A 76 -9.12 -15.74 -6.49
C THR A 76 -8.15 -14.86 -7.27
N GLU A 77 -8.11 -13.57 -6.98
CA GLU A 77 -7.22 -12.62 -7.66
C GLU A 77 -5.74 -12.94 -7.41
N THR A 78 -5.37 -13.24 -6.16
CA THR A 78 -3.96 -13.52 -5.81
C THR A 78 -3.44 -14.81 -6.39
N ALA A 79 -4.30 -15.80 -6.68
CA ALA A 79 -3.91 -17.03 -7.37
C ALA A 79 -3.27 -16.74 -8.73
N GLY A 80 -3.73 -15.71 -9.44
CA GLY A 80 -3.15 -15.24 -10.71
C GLY A 80 -1.77 -14.58 -10.59
N TRP A 81 -1.30 -14.29 -9.38
CA TRP A 81 -0.01 -13.63 -9.14
C TRP A 81 1.06 -14.55 -8.56
N LEU A 82 0.75 -15.82 -8.33
CA LEU A 82 1.67 -16.81 -7.75
C LEU A 82 2.90 -17.03 -8.66
N PRO A 83 4.05 -17.45 -8.09
CA PRO A 83 5.27 -17.70 -8.86
C PRO A 83 5.10 -18.71 -10.00
N SER A 84 4.21 -19.69 -9.85
CA SER A 84 3.92 -20.72 -10.85
C SER A 84 3.17 -20.20 -12.08
N VAL A 85 2.53 -19.03 -12.00
CA VAL A 85 1.83 -18.43 -13.14
C VAL A 85 2.84 -17.78 -14.08
N GLU A 86 2.77 -18.09 -15.37
CA GLU A 86 3.65 -17.53 -16.39
C GLU A 86 3.56 -16.00 -16.45
N THR A 87 4.68 -15.34 -16.79
CA THR A 87 4.78 -13.87 -16.76
C THR A 87 3.72 -13.19 -17.61
N ILE A 88 3.39 -13.76 -18.79
CA ILE A 88 2.39 -13.18 -19.70
C ILE A 88 0.98 -13.16 -19.11
N HIS A 89 0.69 -14.09 -18.21
CA HIS A 89 -0.60 -14.23 -17.52
C HIS A 89 -0.60 -13.69 -16.10
N ASN A 90 0.55 -13.17 -15.63
CA ASN A 90 0.74 -12.70 -14.26
C ASN A 90 0.89 -11.17 -14.24
N ALA A 91 -0.17 -10.46 -13.85
CA ALA A 91 -0.18 -9.01 -13.79
C ALA A 91 0.93 -8.44 -12.88
N ALA A 92 1.20 -9.07 -11.74
CA ALA A 92 2.24 -8.60 -10.81
C ALA A 92 3.63 -8.73 -11.43
N LYS A 93 3.95 -9.82 -12.12
CA LYS A 93 5.23 -9.98 -12.84
C LYS A 93 5.37 -8.97 -13.97
N THR A 94 4.32 -8.75 -14.77
CA THR A 94 4.34 -7.77 -15.86
C THR A 94 4.53 -6.34 -15.37
N ILE A 95 3.94 -5.98 -14.24
CA ILE A 95 4.14 -4.67 -13.60
C ILE A 95 5.57 -4.58 -13.05
N ALA A 96 6.09 -5.64 -12.44
CA ALA A 96 7.47 -5.68 -11.92
C ALA A 96 8.50 -5.49 -13.05
N HIS A 97 8.36 -6.16 -14.18
CA HIS A 97 9.22 -5.96 -15.33
C HIS A 97 9.21 -4.52 -15.86
N TYR A 98 8.04 -3.85 -15.80
CA TYR A 98 7.97 -2.43 -16.18
C TYR A 98 8.73 -1.53 -15.19
N ALA A 99 8.77 -1.90 -13.90
CA ALA A 99 9.37 -1.10 -12.82
C ALA A 99 10.89 -1.30 -12.66
N VAL A 100 11.43 -2.46 -13.08
CA VAL A 100 12.87 -2.79 -12.89
C VAL A 100 13.76 -1.74 -13.56
N GLY A 101 14.79 -1.29 -12.82
CA GLY A 101 15.75 -0.28 -13.28
C GLY A 101 15.19 1.16 -13.32
N LYS A 102 13.97 1.38 -12.81
CA LYS A 102 13.31 2.69 -12.82
C LYS A 102 12.97 3.16 -11.41
N THR A 103 12.74 4.46 -11.27
CA THR A 103 12.19 5.06 -10.04
C THR A 103 10.67 5.07 -10.12
N PRO A 104 9.95 4.30 -9.30
CA PRO A 104 8.50 4.29 -9.29
C PRO A 104 7.93 5.59 -8.75
N VAL A 105 6.93 6.13 -9.44
CA VAL A 105 6.09 7.25 -8.99
C VAL A 105 4.64 6.80 -9.08
N ILE A 106 3.94 6.85 -7.96
CA ILE A 106 2.60 6.29 -7.83
C ILE A 106 1.61 7.41 -7.55
N TYR A 107 0.60 7.54 -8.40
CA TYR A 107 -0.49 8.49 -8.21
C TYR A 107 -1.79 7.79 -7.88
N GLY A 108 -2.55 8.38 -6.96
CA GLY A 108 -3.91 7.96 -6.62
C GLY A 108 -4.86 9.15 -6.65
N GLY A 109 -6.17 8.89 -6.66
CA GLY A 109 -7.18 9.88 -6.31
C GLY A 109 -7.47 9.84 -4.79
N PRO A 110 -8.39 10.67 -4.28
CA PRO A 110 -8.74 10.71 -2.86
C PRO A 110 -9.12 9.33 -2.27
N LEU A 111 -9.84 8.51 -3.01
CA LEU A 111 -10.21 7.17 -2.55
C LEU A 111 -9.05 6.17 -2.58
N THR A 112 -8.07 6.38 -3.47
CA THR A 112 -6.96 5.44 -3.70
C THR A 112 -5.61 5.93 -3.14
N ALA A 113 -5.56 7.11 -2.53
CA ALA A 113 -4.36 7.71 -1.94
C ALA A 113 -3.65 6.78 -0.94
N ALA A 114 -4.41 6.11 -0.06
CA ALA A 114 -3.87 5.16 0.90
C ALA A 114 -3.18 3.96 0.21
N ALA A 115 -3.74 3.47 -0.90
CA ALA A 115 -3.14 2.42 -1.70
C ALA A 115 -1.87 2.91 -2.41
N ALA A 116 -1.87 4.13 -2.96
CA ALA A 116 -0.69 4.73 -3.58
C ALA A 116 0.47 4.87 -2.57
N TYR A 117 0.18 5.33 -1.37
CA TYR A 117 1.15 5.38 -0.28
C TYR A 117 1.68 3.98 0.11
N LYS A 118 0.80 2.97 0.21
CA LYS A 118 1.21 1.58 0.47
C LYS A 118 2.12 1.04 -0.64
N TRP A 119 1.82 1.32 -1.92
CA TRP A 119 2.68 0.96 -3.04
C TRP A 119 4.08 1.54 -2.88
N LYS A 120 4.18 2.84 -2.57
CA LYS A 120 5.47 3.51 -2.31
C LYS A 120 6.24 2.81 -1.19
N ILE A 121 5.60 2.50 -0.07
CA ILE A 121 6.23 1.79 1.05
C ILE A 121 6.73 0.42 0.62
N SER A 122 5.91 -0.34 -0.12
CA SER A 122 6.29 -1.67 -0.59
C SER A 122 7.50 -1.63 -1.53
N PHE A 123 7.58 -0.65 -2.45
CA PHE A 123 8.79 -0.45 -3.26
C PHE A 123 10.02 -0.16 -2.41
N ASN A 124 9.91 0.73 -1.42
CA ASN A 124 11.04 1.07 -0.56
C ASN A 124 11.52 -0.14 0.26
N GLU A 125 10.59 -0.85 0.91
CA GLU A 125 10.95 -1.87 1.88
C GLU A 125 11.16 -3.26 1.27
N ASN A 126 10.39 -3.68 0.27
CA ASN A 126 10.56 -4.97 -0.39
C ASN A 126 11.62 -4.89 -1.50
N ALA A 127 11.42 -4.00 -2.47
CA ALA A 127 12.29 -3.89 -3.63
C ALA A 127 13.61 -3.15 -3.37
N LYS A 128 13.79 -2.52 -2.21
CA LYS A 128 14.92 -1.65 -1.86
C LYS A 128 15.08 -0.51 -2.87
N ASN A 129 13.98 -0.07 -3.44
CA ASN A 129 13.92 0.91 -4.51
C ASN A 129 13.30 2.20 -3.99
N VAL A 130 13.97 3.35 -4.18
CA VAL A 130 13.38 4.66 -3.87
C VAL A 130 12.14 4.85 -4.74
N ALA A 131 11.03 5.25 -4.13
CA ALA A 131 9.78 5.49 -4.80
C ALA A 131 9.08 6.72 -4.21
N PHE A 132 8.25 7.38 -5.02
CA PHE A 132 7.47 8.55 -4.64
C PHE A 132 5.99 8.29 -4.88
N TRP A 133 5.14 9.09 -4.25
CA TRP A 133 3.70 9.05 -4.48
C TRP A 133 3.10 10.45 -4.32
N ASN A 134 1.95 10.68 -4.96
CA ASN A 134 1.16 11.88 -4.75
C ASN A 134 -0.32 11.60 -5.04
N GLU A 135 -1.18 12.56 -4.69
CA GLU A 135 -2.63 12.48 -4.83
C GLU A 135 -3.13 13.51 -5.84
N TYR A 136 -4.05 13.10 -6.71
CA TYR A 136 -4.91 14.04 -7.44
C TYR A 136 -5.96 14.59 -6.45
N SER A 137 -6.27 15.87 -6.36
CA SER A 137 -5.88 16.97 -7.26
C SER A 137 -4.58 17.69 -6.91
N GLU A 138 -3.97 17.40 -5.76
CA GLU A 138 -2.77 18.10 -5.28
C GLU A 138 -1.61 18.00 -6.29
N PHE A 139 -1.40 16.83 -6.90
CA PHE A 139 -0.47 16.65 -8.00
C PHE A 139 -0.63 17.70 -9.09
N ASN A 140 -1.87 18.02 -9.50
CA ASN A 140 -2.14 18.99 -10.55
C ASN A 140 -1.85 20.44 -10.13
N HIS A 141 -1.78 20.71 -8.83
CA HIS A 141 -1.56 22.05 -8.30
C HIS A 141 -0.08 22.46 -8.37
N ASN A 142 0.83 21.56 -8.07
CA ASN A 142 2.26 21.88 -7.95
C ASN A 142 3.18 20.94 -8.77
N GLU A 143 3.17 19.64 -8.56
CA GLU A 143 4.11 18.72 -9.18
C GLU A 143 3.94 18.63 -10.70
N PHE A 144 2.72 18.87 -11.19
CA PHE A 144 2.39 18.82 -12.61
C PHE A 144 3.29 19.71 -13.47
N ILE A 145 3.56 20.94 -13.04
CA ILE A 145 4.43 21.86 -13.77
C ILE A 145 5.91 21.44 -13.67
N GLY A 146 6.28 20.71 -12.62
CA GLY A 146 7.65 20.22 -12.44
C GLY A 146 8.11 19.27 -13.54
N TRP A 147 7.20 18.55 -14.15
CA TRP A 147 7.50 17.64 -15.26
C TRP A 147 7.89 18.38 -16.57
N THR A 148 7.63 19.67 -16.69
CA THR A 148 7.89 20.43 -17.93
C THR A 148 9.37 20.68 -18.20
N SER A 149 10.23 20.68 -17.17
CA SER A 149 11.69 20.86 -17.28
C SER A 149 12.47 19.58 -16.91
N HIS A 150 11.77 18.47 -16.67
CA HIS A 150 12.40 17.23 -16.27
C HIS A 150 13.02 16.52 -17.48
N PRO A 151 14.29 16.02 -17.39
CA PRO A 151 14.88 15.22 -18.46
C PRO A 151 14.11 13.91 -18.67
N ILE A 152 13.68 13.67 -19.92
CA ILE A 152 12.87 12.50 -20.29
C ILE A 152 13.65 11.20 -20.10
N GLU A 153 14.96 11.25 -20.22
CA GLU A 153 15.87 10.10 -20.10
C GLU A 153 15.93 9.50 -18.70
N LYS A 154 15.44 10.23 -17.69
CA LYS A 154 15.38 9.66 -16.33
C LYS A 154 14.43 8.47 -16.30
N PRO A 155 14.87 7.32 -15.76
CA PRO A 155 14.09 6.09 -15.76
C PRO A 155 13.02 6.12 -14.69
N PHE A 156 11.89 6.77 -14.95
CA PHE A 156 10.70 6.71 -14.11
C PHE A 156 9.72 5.62 -14.57
N ALA A 157 9.10 4.94 -13.62
CA ALA A 157 7.93 4.11 -13.83
C ALA A 157 6.71 4.79 -13.19
N ILE A 158 5.87 5.37 -14.02
CA ILE A 158 4.68 6.09 -13.56
C ILE A 158 3.50 5.12 -13.46
N PHE A 159 2.82 5.09 -12.31
CA PHE A 159 1.64 4.28 -12.07
C PHE A 159 0.47 5.15 -11.63
N ASP A 160 -0.66 5.02 -12.32
CA ASP A 160 -1.93 5.65 -11.94
C ASP A 160 -2.85 4.57 -11.35
N LEU A 161 -3.12 4.63 -10.05
CA LEU A 161 -4.08 3.74 -9.39
C LEU A 161 -5.50 4.26 -9.63
N ARG A 162 -6.24 3.60 -10.50
CA ARG A 162 -7.53 4.06 -10.98
C ARG A 162 -8.68 3.24 -10.41
N SER A 163 -9.60 3.90 -9.75
CA SER A 163 -10.84 3.30 -9.26
C SER A 163 -12.03 3.80 -10.08
N PRO A 164 -12.95 2.92 -10.49
CA PRO A 164 -14.22 3.36 -11.07
C PRO A 164 -15.12 4.04 -10.04
N LEU A 165 -14.85 3.92 -8.74
CA LEU A 165 -15.59 4.56 -7.67
C LEU A 165 -15.14 6.01 -7.41
N GLU A 166 -14.02 6.45 -8.00
CA GLU A 166 -13.58 7.84 -7.90
C GLU A 166 -14.53 8.80 -8.61
N ASP A 167 -14.59 10.03 -8.12
CA ASP A 167 -15.30 11.10 -8.78
C ASP A 167 -14.89 11.24 -10.25
N ALA A 168 -15.87 11.51 -11.13
CA ALA A 168 -15.63 11.63 -12.55
C ALA A 168 -14.59 12.72 -12.91
N GLN A 169 -14.52 13.81 -12.12
CA GLN A 169 -13.52 14.85 -12.33
C GLN A 169 -12.11 14.37 -11.98
N ILE A 170 -11.97 13.50 -10.98
CA ILE A 170 -10.67 12.88 -10.64
C ILE A 170 -10.23 11.96 -11.79
N ASN A 171 -11.13 11.07 -12.27
CA ASN A 171 -10.83 10.21 -13.41
C ASN A 171 -10.44 11.01 -14.66
N LYS A 172 -11.14 12.12 -14.93
CA LYS A 172 -10.80 13.04 -16.03
C LYS A 172 -9.42 13.70 -15.84
N ARG A 173 -9.01 14.00 -14.60
CA ARG A 173 -7.69 14.57 -14.31
C ARG A 173 -6.56 13.61 -14.67
N PHE A 174 -6.69 12.32 -14.40
CA PHE A 174 -5.72 11.33 -14.84
C PHE A 174 -5.53 11.38 -16.36
N ASP A 175 -6.63 11.34 -17.13
CA ASP A 175 -6.58 11.33 -18.60
C ASP A 175 -5.98 12.61 -19.18
N LEU A 176 -6.40 13.76 -18.65
CA LEU A 176 -5.87 15.06 -19.08
C LEU A 176 -4.40 15.23 -18.72
N SER A 177 -3.99 14.77 -17.54
CA SER A 177 -2.58 14.85 -17.12
C SER A 177 -1.69 14.01 -18.02
N ASP A 178 -2.08 12.78 -18.34
CA ASP A 178 -1.30 11.93 -19.25
C ASP A 178 -1.21 12.54 -20.65
N LYS A 179 -2.30 13.11 -21.16
CA LYS A 179 -2.34 13.83 -22.44
C LYS A 179 -1.43 15.05 -22.46
N LEU A 180 -1.53 15.93 -21.46
CA LEU A 180 -0.81 17.20 -21.40
C LEU A 180 0.70 17.03 -21.10
N LEU A 181 1.05 15.97 -20.38
CA LEU A 181 2.44 15.61 -20.07
C LEU A 181 3.06 14.67 -21.12
N SER A 182 2.37 14.40 -22.22
CA SER A 182 2.93 13.61 -23.32
C SER A 182 4.20 14.26 -23.85
N GLY A 183 5.27 13.48 -23.99
CA GLY A 183 6.60 13.95 -24.39
C GLY A 183 7.37 14.73 -23.30
N LYS A 184 6.80 14.90 -22.10
CA LYS A 184 7.46 15.56 -20.95
C LYS A 184 7.86 14.60 -19.83
N ARG A 185 7.17 13.47 -19.74
CA ARG A 185 7.48 12.37 -18.84
C ARG A 185 7.15 11.02 -19.49
N PRO A 186 7.63 9.89 -18.96
CA PRO A 186 7.15 8.57 -19.39
C PRO A 186 5.62 8.49 -19.23
N LYS A 187 4.97 7.80 -20.17
CA LYS A 187 3.52 7.58 -20.12
C LYS A 187 3.15 6.81 -18.86
N ALA A 188 2.10 7.26 -18.18
CA ALA A 188 1.60 6.55 -17.02
C ALA A 188 1.03 5.17 -17.41
N ARG A 189 1.32 4.17 -16.59
CA ARG A 189 0.69 2.85 -16.67
C ARG A 189 -0.52 2.83 -15.74
N PRO A 190 -1.75 2.79 -16.26
CA PRO A 190 -2.92 2.69 -15.43
C PRO A 190 -2.99 1.31 -14.77
N ILE A 191 -3.27 1.30 -13.48
CA ILE A 191 -3.60 0.11 -12.69
C ILE A 191 -5.07 0.25 -12.30
N HIS A 192 -5.93 -0.40 -13.06
CA HIS A 192 -7.36 -0.42 -12.77
C HIS A 192 -7.62 -1.34 -11.57
N LEU A 193 -8.06 -0.75 -10.48
CA LEU A 193 -8.36 -1.48 -9.25
C LEU A 193 -9.54 -2.40 -9.47
N LYS A 194 -9.45 -3.62 -8.95
CA LYS A 194 -10.50 -4.62 -9.03
C LYS A 194 -11.24 -4.74 -7.70
N GLY A 195 -12.51 -5.11 -7.77
CA GLY A 195 -13.45 -5.24 -6.68
C GLY A 195 -14.65 -4.31 -6.85
N GLU A 196 -15.77 -4.69 -6.29
CA GLU A 196 -17.02 -3.94 -6.36
C GLU A 196 -17.09 -2.86 -5.28
N THR A 197 -16.47 -3.09 -4.14
CA THR A 197 -16.41 -2.15 -3.02
C THR A 197 -15.07 -1.46 -2.91
N LEU A 198 -15.04 -0.27 -2.30
CA LEU A 198 -13.79 0.44 -2.02
C LEU A 198 -12.84 -0.40 -1.16
N LEU A 199 -13.38 -1.16 -0.20
CA LEU A 199 -12.59 -2.04 0.66
C LEU A 199 -11.88 -3.12 -0.16
N GLU A 200 -12.59 -3.81 -1.05
CA GLU A 200 -11.99 -4.80 -1.95
C GLU A 200 -10.89 -4.20 -2.81
N GLN A 201 -11.14 -3.03 -3.40
CA GLN A 201 -10.18 -2.34 -4.26
C GLN A 201 -8.91 -1.95 -3.51
N LEU A 202 -9.03 -1.39 -2.31
CA LEU A 202 -7.88 -0.98 -1.50
C LEU A 202 -7.07 -2.18 -1.00
N LEU A 203 -7.73 -3.27 -0.58
CA LEU A 203 -7.06 -4.50 -0.16
C LEU A 203 -6.39 -5.19 -1.36
N TRP A 204 -7.07 -5.28 -2.49
CA TRP A 204 -6.54 -5.82 -3.74
C TRP A 204 -5.29 -5.06 -4.18
N ALA A 205 -5.35 -3.72 -4.23
CA ALA A 205 -4.22 -2.88 -4.61
C ALA A 205 -3.03 -3.04 -3.64
N SER A 206 -3.32 -3.15 -2.34
CA SER A 206 -2.28 -3.33 -1.31
C SER A 206 -1.55 -4.66 -1.45
N ILE A 207 -2.27 -5.75 -1.71
CA ILE A 207 -1.66 -7.07 -1.92
C ILE A 207 -0.91 -7.11 -3.26
N LEU A 208 -1.47 -6.51 -4.32
CA LEU A 208 -0.79 -6.42 -5.61
C LEU A 208 0.56 -5.69 -5.47
N ALA A 209 0.63 -4.61 -4.67
CA ALA A 209 1.87 -3.92 -4.38
C ALA A 209 2.93 -4.85 -3.78
N ASP A 210 2.52 -5.72 -2.85
CA ASP A 210 3.44 -6.66 -2.21
C ASP A 210 3.96 -7.69 -3.23
N PHE A 211 3.10 -8.27 -4.05
CA PHE A 211 3.55 -9.20 -5.12
C PHE A 211 4.47 -8.52 -6.14
N VAL A 212 4.09 -7.34 -6.64
CA VAL A 212 4.90 -6.56 -7.59
C VAL A 212 6.29 -6.30 -7.03
N THR A 213 6.37 -5.79 -5.82
CA THR A 213 7.64 -5.36 -5.21
C THR A 213 8.51 -6.54 -4.77
N MET A 214 7.91 -7.69 -4.42
CA MET A 214 8.64 -8.93 -4.24
C MET A 214 9.27 -9.39 -5.57
N TYR A 215 8.55 -9.35 -6.68
CA TYR A 215 9.11 -9.68 -7.98
C TYR A 215 10.19 -8.69 -8.43
N VAL A 216 10.02 -7.39 -8.17
CA VAL A 216 11.08 -6.40 -8.44
C VAL A 216 12.33 -6.71 -7.63
N ALA A 217 12.19 -7.08 -6.35
CA ALA A 217 13.31 -7.48 -5.51
C ALA A 217 14.08 -8.67 -6.10
N LEU A 218 13.36 -9.71 -6.52
CA LEU A 218 13.96 -10.90 -7.14
C LEU A 218 14.67 -10.56 -8.45
N LEU A 219 14.06 -9.75 -9.31
CA LEU A 219 14.64 -9.31 -10.58
C LEU A 219 15.90 -8.44 -10.38
N ASN A 220 15.95 -7.67 -9.28
CA ASN A 220 17.11 -6.88 -8.90
C ASN A 220 18.17 -7.69 -8.10
N GLY A 221 17.94 -8.98 -7.83
CA GLY A 221 18.84 -9.83 -7.04
C GLY A 221 18.95 -9.41 -5.56
N VAL A 222 17.96 -8.71 -5.00
CA VAL A 222 17.96 -8.27 -3.60
C VAL A 222 17.02 -9.10 -2.75
N ASN A 223 17.41 -9.35 -1.49
CA ASN A 223 16.52 -10.02 -0.53
C ASN A 223 15.43 -9.04 -0.04
N PRO A 224 14.14 -9.32 -0.28
CA PRO A 224 13.06 -8.43 0.13
C PRO A 224 12.85 -8.38 1.66
N VAL A 225 13.23 -9.43 2.39
CA VAL A 225 12.84 -9.59 3.81
C VAL A 225 13.55 -8.62 4.75
N PRO A 226 14.91 -8.55 4.83
CA PRO A 226 15.60 -7.76 5.84
C PRO A 226 15.48 -6.26 5.57
N VAL A 227 15.48 -5.48 6.67
CA VAL A 227 15.53 -4.01 6.64
C VAL A 227 16.73 -3.51 7.46
N VAL A 228 17.90 -4.06 7.17
CA VAL A 228 19.14 -3.93 7.96
C VAL A 228 19.49 -2.50 8.35
N LEU A 229 19.35 -1.54 7.41
CA LEU A 229 19.67 -0.14 7.70
C LEU A 229 18.67 0.49 8.69
N ILE A 230 17.40 0.10 8.64
CA ILE A 230 16.39 0.58 9.59
C ILE A 230 16.66 -0.01 10.98
N GLU A 231 17.01 -1.29 11.05
CA GLU A 231 17.36 -1.96 12.31
C GLU A 231 18.63 -1.36 12.92
N LYS A 232 19.63 -1.11 12.10
CA LYS A 232 20.87 -0.45 12.53
C LYS A 232 20.61 0.97 13.05
N LEU A 233 19.78 1.76 12.36
CA LEU A 233 19.39 3.09 12.84
C LEU A 233 18.71 3.01 14.20
N LYS A 234 17.71 2.11 14.36
CA LYS A 234 16.99 1.94 15.63
C LYS A 234 17.88 1.49 16.79
N SER A 235 18.95 0.73 16.49
CA SER A 235 19.90 0.29 17.53
C SER A 235 20.81 1.39 18.03
N GLN A 236 20.88 2.53 17.33
CA GLN A 236 21.71 3.69 17.68
C GLN A 236 20.89 4.85 18.32
N LEU A 237 19.55 4.71 18.37
CA LEU A 237 18.62 5.66 19.01
C LEU A 237 18.25 5.19 20.42
#